data_e4d5001e6c4a188b79d5eda12198e80b
#
_entry.id   e4d5001e6c4a188b79d5eda12198e80b
#
_cell.length_a   1.000
_cell.length_b   1.000
_cell.length_c   1.000
_cell.angle_alpha   90.00
_cell.angle_beta   90.00
_cell.angle_gamma   90.00
#
_symmetry.space_group_name_H-M   'P 1'
#
loop_
_entity.id
_entity.type
_entity.pdbx_description
1 polymer ?
#
loop_
_entity_poly.entity_id
_entity_poly.type
_entity_poly.pdbx_seq_one_letter_code
_entity_poly.pdbx_strand_id
1 'polypeptide(L)'
;MLKTPVVLDLADAPFQVLSTDTAGVLSFPKAEKDHSIYLLETSLRAERFMTGKLKVTSPARWEIFINGESKMSKENAEDSISGASTREVNLRLEPEADYEITIKLLSGSKDKAVPTLKCELIKDDKFKDITCFVSPEQKKRFALPNTVYGNRVIGVSISPDGKYLLTRYWNNHSLKRSYTYTTLSELKTGKVLLSNAKEGMRWMPKSNKLYYTVQAAKGNDVITLDPLTLKEETILKGIPEESFTWSPNEDYLIYHPSEEGVKEEGPLKRIVSPADRIPGSRRRSFLAKYNPATGISERLTFGNHSTYLNDISPDGKYILYSTSKENITERPFSLSSLYQVNLETLAVDTLFIDDRFMGSASYSPDGKQLLLTGSPEAFGGIGKNCGNHPIANDFDSQAYIMDLTTRHIEPITKTLPRLSILFNGTKVTAASTSIPTMKIAETSTVTLPKQRSLRS
;
A
#
# COMPACT_ATOMS: atom_id res chain seq x y z
N MET A 1 -41.38 6.36 -14.49
CA MET A 1 -40.18 7.23 -14.37
C MET A 1 -39.77 7.47 -12.90
N LEU A 2 -40.63 7.92 -12.02
CA LEU A 2 -40.23 8.07 -10.60
C LEU A 2 -39.80 6.76 -9.97
N LYS A 3 -40.45 5.65 -10.24
CA LYS A 3 -40.18 4.34 -9.64
C LYS A 3 -39.00 3.56 -10.29
N THR A 4 -38.40 4.10 -11.34
CA THR A 4 -37.23 3.47 -11.96
C THR A 4 -36.02 3.71 -11.09
N PRO A 5 -35.28 2.68 -10.67
CA PRO A 5 -34.07 2.87 -9.89
C PRO A 5 -33.08 3.80 -10.59
N VAL A 6 -32.45 4.69 -9.85
CA VAL A 6 -31.34 5.48 -10.37
C VAL A 6 -30.12 4.56 -10.36
N VAL A 7 -29.90 3.85 -11.46
CA VAL A 7 -28.65 3.12 -11.69
C VAL A 7 -27.75 4.05 -12.51
N LEU A 8 -27.24 5.09 -11.86
CA LEU A 8 -26.19 5.93 -12.42
C LEU A 8 -24.94 5.65 -11.61
N ASP A 9 -23.84 5.36 -12.29
CA ASP A 9 -22.53 5.54 -11.71
C ASP A 9 -22.31 7.06 -11.61
N LEU A 10 -22.72 7.62 -10.47
CA LEU A 10 -22.75 9.06 -10.25
C LEU A 10 -21.36 9.68 -10.18
N ALA A 11 -20.30 8.85 -10.11
CA ALA A 11 -18.92 9.31 -10.05
C ALA A 11 -18.49 10.11 -11.31
N ASP A 12 -19.08 9.80 -12.46
CA ASP A 12 -18.74 10.45 -13.74
C ASP A 12 -19.84 11.43 -14.24
N ALA A 13 -20.89 11.65 -13.45
CA ALA A 13 -21.97 12.55 -13.86
C ALA A 13 -21.53 14.02 -13.66
N PRO A 14 -21.83 14.92 -14.63
CA PRO A 14 -21.49 16.34 -14.53
C PRO A 14 -22.45 17.05 -13.58
N PHE A 15 -22.26 16.91 -12.27
CA PHE A 15 -23.04 17.66 -11.29
C PHE A 15 -22.61 19.12 -11.23
N GLN A 16 -23.60 20.00 -11.08
CA GLN A 16 -23.39 21.43 -10.79
C GLN A 16 -23.85 21.73 -9.37
N VAL A 17 -23.06 22.53 -8.66
CA VAL A 17 -23.48 23.02 -7.35
C VAL A 17 -24.54 24.11 -7.53
N LEU A 18 -25.70 23.89 -6.92
CA LEU A 18 -26.81 24.85 -6.92
C LEU A 18 -26.91 25.54 -5.55
N SER A 19 -27.25 26.81 -5.57
CA SER A 19 -27.56 27.59 -4.36
C SER A 19 -29.04 27.90 -4.32
N THR A 20 -29.63 27.81 -3.14
CA THR A 20 -31.01 28.25 -2.89
C THR A 20 -31.12 29.76 -2.95
N ASP A 21 -32.32 30.26 -3.23
CA ASP A 21 -32.64 31.68 -3.02
C ASP A 21 -32.69 32.04 -1.50
N THR A 22 -33.03 33.30 -1.20
CA THR A 22 -33.13 33.80 0.19
C THR A 22 -34.24 33.13 1.00
N ALA A 23 -35.23 32.50 0.36
CA ALA A 23 -36.31 31.72 0.99
C ALA A 23 -35.97 30.23 1.16
N GLY A 24 -34.76 29.80 0.70
CA GLY A 24 -34.31 28.42 0.76
C GLY A 24 -34.91 27.54 -0.36
N VAL A 25 -35.32 28.13 -1.48
CA VAL A 25 -35.97 27.45 -2.60
C VAL A 25 -34.99 27.29 -3.78
N LEU A 26 -34.97 26.10 -4.36
CA LEU A 26 -34.36 25.82 -5.67
C LEU A 26 -35.43 25.89 -6.75
N SER A 27 -35.15 26.53 -7.88
CA SER A 27 -36.03 26.63 -9.04
C SER A 27 -35.39 25.98 -10.26
N PHE A 28 -36.16 25.23 -11.01
CA PHE A 28 -35.70 24.50 -12.19
C PHE A 28 -36.44 24.92 -13.43
N PRO A 29 -35.85 24.82 -14.63
CA PRO A 29 -36.55 25.07 -15.86
C PRO A 29 -37.75 24.12 -16.02
N LYS A 30 -38.82 24.58 -16.70
CA LYS A 30 -39.91 23.69 -17.12
C LYS A 30 -39.40 22.73 -18.19
N ALA A 31 -39.99 21.53 -18.23
CA ALA A 31 -39.74 20.59 -19.31
C ALA A 31 -40.23 21.18 -20.65
N GLU A 32 -39.34 21.26 -21.64
CA GLU A 32 -39.69 21.75 -22.97
C GLU A 32 -40.46 20.70 -23.78
N LYS A 33 -40.07 19.42 -23.63
CA LYS A 33 -40.71 18.28 -24.28
C LYS A 33 -40.95 17.20 -23.23
N ASP A 34 -42.12 16.59 -23.30
CA ASP A 34 -42.57 15.48 -22.43
C ASP A 34 -42.25 15.66 -20.94
N HIS A 35 -41.06 15.26 -20.50
CA HIS A 35 -40.68 15.28 -19.10
C HIS A 35 -39.18 15.59 -18.93
N SER A 36 -38.84 16.31 -17.87
CA SER A 36 -37.45 16.51 -17.38
C SER A 36 -37.30 15.89 -15.99
N ILE A 37 -36.22 15.19 -15.77
CA ILE A 37 -35.84 14.66 -14.46
C ILE A 37 -34.62 15.42 -13.97
N TYR A 38 -34.73 15.98 -12.77
CA TYR A 38 -33.62 16.59 -12.05
C TYR A 38 -33.23 15.67 -10.91
N LEU A 39 -31.95 15.33 -10.86
CA LEU A 39 -31.38 14.54 -9.79
C LEU A 39 -30.57 15.48 -8.89
N LEU A 40 -30.97 15.58 -7.64
CA LEU A 40 -30.32 16.41 -6.64
C LEU A 40 -29.70 15.52 -5.59
N GLU A 41 -28.51 15.88 -5.18
CA GLU A 41 -27.78 15.13 -4.19
C GLU A 41 -27.12 16.04 -3.16
N THR A 42 -27.18 15.66 -1.91
CA THR A 42 -26.50 16.34 -0.80
C THR A 42 -26.16 15.35 0.30
N SER A 43 -25.12 15.66 1.05
CA SER A 43 -24.75 14.88 2.25
C SER A 43 -25.19 15.63 3.51
N LEU A 44 -25.84 14.91 4.43
CA LEU A 44 -26.25 15.41 5.75
C LEU A 44 -25.53 14.63 6.84
N ARG A 45 -25.01 15.34 7.83
CA ARG A 45 -24.35 14.77 9.01
C ARG A 45 -24.77 15.52 10.27
N ALA A 46 -24.93 14.81 11.38
CA ALA A 46 -25.11 15.39 12.69
C ALA A 46 -23.84 15.22 13.55
N GLU A 47 -23.56 16.21 14.39
CA GLU A 47 -22.43 16.17 15.32
C GLU A 47 -22.61 15.06 16.38
N ARG A 48 -23.83 14.86 16.85
CA ARG A 48 -24.23 13.82 17.82
C ARG A 48 -25.51 13.14 17.33
N PHE A 49 -25.86 12.02 17.96
CA PHE A 49 -27.15 11.37 17.71
C PHE A 49 -28.29 12.36 17.78
N MET A 50 -29.18 12.34 16.79
CA MET A 50 -30.39 13.11 16.79
C MET A 50 -31.53 12.45 16.01
N THR A 51 -32.76 12.84 16.35
CA THR A 51 -33.93 12.58 15.52
C THR A 51 -34.57 13.89 15.08
N GLY A 52 -35.30 13.80 13.98
CA GLY A 52 -35.97 14.94 13.40
C GLY A 52 -36.69 14.55 12.11
N LYS A 53 -37.06 15.55 11.34
CA LYS A 53 -37.78 15.36 10.08
C LYS A 53 -37.16 16.21 8.99
N LEU A 54 -37.12 15.66 7.79
CA LEU A 54 -36.86 16.43 6.59
C LEU A 54 -38.18 16.79 5.91
N LYS A 55 -38.48 18.07 5.90
CA LYS A 55 -39.64 18.62 5.18
C LYS A 55 -39.29 18.85 3.73
N VAL A 56 -40.06 18.32 2.83
CA VAL A 56 -39.91 18.49 1.38
C VAL A 56 -41.16 19.15 0.83
N THR A 57 -41.00 20.34 0.28
CA THR A 57 -42.08 21.13 -0.32
C THR A 57 -41.77 21.32 -1.80
N SER A 58 -42.66 20.90 -2.68
CA SER A 58 -42.53 21.05 -4.13
C SER A 58 -43.87 20.91 -4.82
N PRO A 59 -44.22 21.73 -5.83
CA PRO A 59 -45.39 21.50 -6.66
C PRO A 59 -45.20 20.35 -7.66
N ALA A 60 -43.93 19.97 -7.93
CA ALA A 60 -43.62 18.88 -8.85
C ALA A 60 -43.72 17.49 -8.19
N ARG A 61 -43.63 16.44 -9.01
CA ARG A 61 -43.52 15.06 -8.54
C ARG A 61 -42.12 14.80 -8.09
N TRP A 62 -41.94 14.05 -7.00
CA TRP A 62 -40.60 13.75 -6.49
C TRP A 62 -40.56 12.43 -5.73
N GLU A 63 -39.36 11.90 -5.61
CA GLU A 63 -39.02 10.77 -4.75
C GLU A 63 -37.70 11.07 -4.03
N ILE A 64 -37.67 10.79 -2.72
CA ILE A 64 -36.48 10.98 -1.89
C ILE A 64 -35.89 9.64 -1.46
N PHE A 65 -34.59 9.56 -1.55
CA PHE A 65 -33.79 8.43 -1.11
C PHE A 65 -32.84 8.89 0.00
N ILE A 66 -32.62 8.03 0.97
CA ILE A 66 -31.60 8.21 1.99
C ILE A 66 -30.71 6.98 1.95
N ASN A 67 -29.41 7.18 1.68
CA ASN A 67 -28.44 6.11 1.48
C ASN A 67 -28.91 5.08 0.42
N GLY A 68 -29.50 5.57 -0.68
CA GLY A 68 -29.99 4.76 -1.78
C GLY A 68 -31.35 4.06 -1.54
N GLU A 69 -31.90 4.15 -0.33
CA GLU A 69 -33.21 3.58 0.01
C GLU A 69 -34.33 4.60 -0.16
N SER A 70 -35.35 4.28 -0.97
CA SER A 70 -36.54 5.14 -1.14
C SER A 70 -37.31 5.27 0.16
N LYS A 71 -37.49 6.51 0.62
CA LYS A 71 -38.18 6.81 1.88
C LYS A 71 -39.57 7.36 1.67
N MET A 72 -39.77 8.15 0.62
CA MET A 72 -41.06 8.77 0.33
C MET A 72 -41.13 9.23 -1.12
N SER A 73 -42.33 9.23 -1.70
CA SER A 73 -42.61 9.77 -3.03
C SER A 73 -43.88 10.62 -3.02
N LYS A 74 -43.93 11.58 -3.96
CA LYS A 74 -45.10 12.35 -4.33
C LYS A 74 -45.37 12.14 -5.82
N GLU A 75 -46.50 11.55 -6.17
CA GLU A 75 -46.82 11.12 -7.54
C GLU A 75 -47.59 12.17 -8.36
N ASN A 76 -48.22 13.15 -7.70
CA ASN A 76 -49.05 14.16 -8.37
C ASN A 76 -48.37 15.52 -8.40
N ALA A 77 -48.44 16.22 -9.50
CA ALA A 77 -48.07 17.63 -9.59
C ALA A 77 -49.24 18.52 -9.19
N GLU A 78 -48.90 19.70 -8.67
CA GLU A 78 -49.87 20.75 -8.29
C GLU A 78 -49.76 21.92 -9.24
N ASP A 79 -50.87 22.69 -9.31
CA ASP A 79 -51.06 23.74 -10.30
C ASP A 79 -50.30 25.02 -9.99
N SER A 80 -49.94 25.24 -8.73
CA SER A 80 -49.24 26.47 -8.30
C SER A 80 -48.18 26.19 -7.22
N ILE A 81 -47.23 27.11 -7.12
CA ILE A 81 -46.17 27.07 -6.07
C ILE A 81 -46.80 27.33 -4.67
N SER A 82 -47.78 28.23 -4.61
CA SER A 82 -48.46 28.55 -3.35
C SER A 82 -49.32 27.40 -2.82
N GLY A 83 -49.75 26.52 -3.70
CA GLY A 83 -50.51 25.28 -3.36
C GLY A 83 -49.62 24.07 -3.17
N ALA A 84 -48.29 24.24 -3.18
CA ALA A 84 -47.36 23.11 -3.04
C ALA A 84 -47.49 22.43 -1.71
N SER A 85 -47.76 21.13 -1.72
CA SER A 85 -47.86 20.31 -0.53
C SER A 85 -46.50 20.03 0.10
N THR A 86 -46.45 20.02 1.40
CA THR A 86 -45.30 19.66 2.20
C THR A 86 -45.47 18.23 2.71
N ARG A 87 -44.40 17.43 2.57
CA ARG A 87 -44.33 16.07 3.15
C ARG A 87 -43.12 15.97 4.06
N GLU A 88 -43.24 15.14 5.10
CA GLU A 88 -42.22 14.98 6.13
C GLU A 88 -41.67 13.55 6.10
N VAL A 89 -40.34 13.44 6.05
CA VAL A 89 -39.61 12.17 6.15
C VAL A 89 -38.91 12.14 7.50
N ASN A 90 -39.19 11.11 8.31
CA ASN A 90 -38.50 10.94 9.58
C ASN A 90 -37.01 10.64 9.36
N LEU A 91 -36.19 11.32 10.14
CA LEU A 91 -34.73 11.14 10.15
C LEU A 91 -34.29 10.62 11.52
N ARG A 92 -33.36 9.69 11.46
CA ARG A 92 -32.56 9.25 12.60
C ARG A 92 -31.11 9.31 12.17
N LEU A 93 -30.34 10.23 12.76
CA LEU A 93 -28.95 10.46 12.41
C LEU A 93 -28.06 9.98 13.55
N GLU A 94 -27.21 9.02 13.25
CA GLU A 94 -26.19 8.53 14.18
C GLU A 94 -24.96 9.44 14.12
N PRO A 95 -24.21 9.57 15.21
CA PRO A 95 -22.97 10.34 15.22
C PRO A 95 -21.97 9.71 14.23
N GLU A 96 -21.19 10.57 13.59
CA GLU A 96 -20.13 10.15 12.65
C GLU A 96 -20.59 9.42 11.37
N ALA A 97 -21.90 9.33 11.14
CA ALA A 97 -22.44 8.80 9.90
C ALA A 97 -22.78 9.92 8.91
N ASP A 98 -22.41 9.73 7.65
CA ASP A 98 -22.83 10.59 6.55
C ASP A 98 -24.08 9.96 5.90
N TYR A 99 -25.13 10.77 5.75
CA TYR A 99 -26.37 10.37 5.11
C TYR A 99 -26.45 11.03 3.73
N GLU A 100 -26.40 10.22 2.70
CA GLU A 100 -26.61 10.66 1.33
C GLU A 100 -28.09 10.84 1.09
N ILE A 101 -28.48 12.06 0.78
CA ILE A 101 -29.87 12.41 0.44
C ILE A 101 -29.93 12.67 -1.05
N THR A 102 -30.66 11.83 -1.76
CA THR A 102 -30.90 11.98 -3.20
C THR A 102 -32.37 12.29 -3.42
N ILE A 103 -32.68 13.31 -4.19
CA ILE A 103 -34.04 13.68 -4.57
C ILE A 103 -34.15 13.62 -6.08
N LYS A 104 -35.05 12.80 -6.57
CA LYS A 104 -35.47 12.74 -7.97
C LYS A 104 -36.69 13.62 -8.14
N LEU A 105 -36.57 14.72 -8.89
CA LEU A 105 -37.65 15.65 -9.18
C LEU A 105 -38.08 15.47 -10.64
N LEU A 106 -39.38 15.25 -10.87
CA LEU A 106 -39.96 15.04 -12.21
C LEU A 106 -40.88 16.21 -12.54
N SER A 107 -40.57 16.92 -13.62
CA SER A 107 -41.40 17.95 -14.23
C SER A 107 -41.93 17.50 -15.58
N GLY A 108 -43.21 17.66 -15.83
CA GLY A 108 -43.84 17.41 -17.11
C GLY A 108 -44.05 18.72 -17.88
N SER A 109 -44.05 18.68 -19.23
CA SER A 109 -44.31 19.85 -20.08
C SER A 109 -45.73 20.42 -19.90
N LYS A 110 -46.66 19.58 -19.44
CA LYS A 110 -48.09 19.98 -19.20
C LYS A 110 -48.30 20.49 -17.77
N ASP A 111 -47.30 20.44 -16.90
CA ASP A 111 -47.42 20.95 -15.54
C ASP A 111 -47.54 22.48 -15.55
N LYS A 112 -48.50 23.03 -14.81
CA LYS A 112 -48.77 24.47 -14.79
C LYS A 112 -47.69 25.20 -13.94
N ALA A 113 -47.35 24.64 -12.77
CA ALA A 113 -46.38 25.24 -11.89
C ALA A 113 -44.93 25.08 -12.39
N VAL A 114 -44.07 26.06 -12.08
CA VAL A 114 -42.63 25.93 -12.25
C VAL A 114 -42.11 24.93 -11.22
N PRO A 115 -41.28 23.96 -11.61
CA PRO A 115 -40.74 22.99 -10.64
C PRO A 115 -39.82 23.71 -9.66
N THR A 116 -40.18 23.70 -8.42
CA THR A 116 -39.40 24.25 -7.29
C THR A 116 -39.23 23.20 -6.23
N LEU A 117 -38.18 23.29 -5.44
CA LEU A 117 -37.91 22.39 -4.32
C LEU A 117 -37.42 23.19 -3.12
N LYS A 118 -38.05 22.98 -1.98
CA LYS A 118 -37.60 23.45 -0.68
C LYS A 118 -37.43 22.27 0.26
N CYS A 119 -36.25 22.16 0.86
CA CYS A 119 -35.94 21.15 1.89
C CYS A 119 -35.55 21.83 3.19
N GLU A 120 -36.19 21.44 4.28
CA GLU A 120 -35.96 22.01 5.61
C GLU A 120 -35.75 20.87 6.62
N LEU A 121 -34.65 20.95 7.38
CA LEU A 121 -34.40 20.01 8.47
C LEU A 121 -35.04 20.54 9.76
N ILE A 122 -36.03 19.83 10.26
CA ILE A 122 -36.67 20.11 11.54
C ILE A 122 -36.13 19.13 12.57
N LYS A 123 -35.44 19.66 13.57
CA LYS A 123 -34.91 18.85 14.69
C LYS A 123 -35.99 18.70 15.76
N ASP A 124 -36.05 17.54 16.38
CA ASP A 124 -36.91 17.36 17.57
C ASP A 124 -36.43 18.25 18.71
N ASP A 125 -37.35 18.66 19.61
CA ASP A 125 -37.07 19.67 20.62
C ASP A 125 -35.84 19.38 21.50
N LYS A 126 -35.60 18.13 21.80
CA LYS A 126 -34.46 17.69 22.63
C LYS A 126 -33.08 17.78 21.88
N PHE A 127 -33.10 18.07 20.60
CA PHE A 127 -31.89 18.06 19.75
C PHE A 127 -31.67 19.39 19.01
N LYS A 128 -32.35 20.46 19.43
CA LYS A 128 -32.26 21.80 18.79
C LYS A 128 -30.85 22.37 18.80
N ASP A 129 -30.08 22.04 19.83
CA ASP A 129 -28.70 22.49 20.05
C ASP A 129 -27.66 21.75 19.21
N ILE A 130 -28.04 20.62 18.59
CA ILE A 130 -27.09 19.80 17.82
C ILE A 130 -26.81 20.45 16.48
N THR A 131 -25.52 20.58 16.14
CA THR A 131 -25.08 21.07 14.84
C THR A 131 -25.23 19.99 13.76
N CYS A 132 -25.85 20.39 12.64
CA CYS A 132 -25.93 19.58 11.43
C CYS A 132 -25.15 20.25 10.32
N PHE A 133 -24.45 19.44 9.55
CA PHE A 133 -23.64 19.87 8.43
C PHE A 133 -24.28 19.34 7.14
N VAL A 134 -24.45 20.22 6.18
CA VAL A 134 -24.91 19.89 4.84
C VAL A 134 -23.79 20.22 3.87
N SER A 135 -23.48 19.30 2.97
CA SER A 135 -22.42 19.50 1.98
C SER A 135 -22.92 19.06 0.60
N PRO A 136 -22.74 19.91 -0.44
CA PRO A 136 -22.98 19.49 -1.82
C PRO A 136 -21.90 18.54 -2.35
N GLU A 137 -20.75 18.48 -1.69
CA GLU A 137 -19.66 17.59 -2.07
C GLU A 137 -19.81 16.25 -1.35
N GLN A 138 -19.75 15.17 -2.12
CA GLN A 138 -19.77 13.79 -1.61
C GLN A 138 -18.44 13.38 -0.91
N LYS A 139 -17.67 14.31 -0.40
CA LYS A 139 -16.46 13.98 0.37
C LYS A 139 -16.86 13.24 1.63
N LYS A 140 -16.85 11.92 1.56
CA LYS A 140 -17.06 11.07 2.73
C LYS A 140 -15.98 11.35 3.77
N ARG A 141 -16.39 11.55 5.02
CA ARG A 141 -15.44 11.63 6.12
C ARG A 141 -14.65 10.33 6.20
N PHE A 142 -13.34 10.46 6.37
CA PHE A 142 -12.50 9.31 6.63
C PHE A 142 -12.87 8.72 8.00
N ALA A 143 -13.39 7.52 8.00
CA ALA A 143 -13.87 6.81 9.19
C ALA A 143 -13.14 5.47 9.35
N LEU A 144 -13.28 4.82 10.49
CA LEU A 144 -12.63 3.54 10.76
C LEU A 144 -12.85 2.48 9.66
N PRO A 145 -14.05 2.32 9.06
CA PRO A 145 -14.23 1.41 7.93
C PRO A 145 -13.30 1.71 6.74
N ASN A 146 -13.00 2.99 6.48
CA ASN A 146 -12.09 3.38 5.39
C ASN A 146 -10.64 2.97 5.67
N THR A 147 -10.24 2.80 6.94
CA THR A 147 -8.94 2.26 7.32
C THR A 147 -8.87 0.75 7.24
N VAL A 148 -9.99 0.07 7.35
CA VAL A 148 -10.05 -1.40 7.41
C VAL A 148 -10.39 -2.01 6.07
N TYR A 149 -11.35 -1.41 5.34
CA TYR A 149 -11.87 -1.95 4.09
C TYR A 149 -11.32 -1.25 2.85
N GLY A 150 -11.46 -1.91 1.72
CA GLY A 150 -11.09 -1.40 0.41
C GLY A 150 -9.73 -1.87 -0.09
N ASN A 151 -9.31 -1.30 -1.20
CA ASN A 151 -8.05 -1.61 -1.86
C ASN A 151 -6.90 -0.83 -1.24
N ARG A 152 -5.79 -1.53 -0.97
CA ARG A 152 -4.53 -0.94 -0.51
C ARG A 152 -3.40 -1.42 -1.40
N VAL A 153 -2.54 -0.52 -1.78
CA VAL A 153 -1.27 -0.87 -2.42
C VAL A 153 -0.34 -1.41 -1.34
N ILE A 154 0.08 -2.67 -1.48
CA ILE A 154 0.99 -3.35 -0.56
C ILE A 154 2.37 -3.62 -1.17
N GLY A 155 2.53 -3.38 -2.45
CA GLY A 155 3.82 -3.50 -3.13
C GLY A 155 3.77 -2.90 -4.52
N VAL A 156 4.88 -2.32 -4.90
CA VAL A 156 5.09 -1.73 -6.22
C VAL A 156 6.48 -2.12 -6.69
N SER A 157 6.61 -2.57 -7.95
CA SER A 157 7.90 -2.80 -8.55
C SER A 157 7.90 -2.39 -10.03
N ILE A 158 8.98 -1.76 -10.44
CA ILE A 158 9.17 -1.27 -11.81
C ILE A 158 10.04 -2.26 -12.56
N SER A 159 9.77 -2.48 -13.86
CA SER A 159 10.62 -3.28 -14.72
C SER A 159 12.03 -2.69 -14.81
N PRO A 160 13.09 -3.49 -15.02
CA PRO A 160 14.45 -3.00 -15.13
C PRO A 160 14.64 -1.90 -16.17
N ASP A 161 13.86 -1.93 -17.26
CA ASP A 161 13.89 -0.91 -18.32
C ASP A 161 12.99 0.31 -18.04
N GLY A 162 12.30 0.33 -16.91
CA GLY A 162 11.44 1.46 -16.49
C GLY A 162 10.15 1.63 -17.26
N LYS A 163 9.72 0.65 -18.08
CA LYS A 163 8.51 0.80 -18.91
C LYS A 163 7.24 0.30 -18.27
N TYR A 164 7.34 -0.69 -17.38
CA TYR A 164 6.19 -1.37 -16.80
C TYR A 164 6.18 -1.26 -15.29
N LEU A 165 4.98 -1.25 -14.73
CA LEU A 165 4.73 -1.21 -13.31
C LEU A 165 3.93 -2.44 -12.90
N LEU A 166 4.45 -3.18 -11.94
CA LEU A 166 3.74 -4.25 -11.26
C LEU A 166 3.26 -3.73 -9.91
N THR A 167 1.94 -3.66 -9.72
CA THR A 167 1.33 -3.17 -8.47
C THR A 167 0.57 -4.30 -7.80
N ARG A 168 0.91 -4.57 -6.56
CA ARG A 168 0.23 -5.56 -5.72
C ARG A 168 -0.73 -4.85 -4.78
N TYR A 169 -1.97 -5.32 -4.78
CA TYR A 169 -3.04 -4.82 -3.94
C TYR A 169 -3.48 -5.86 -2.92
N TRP A 170 -3.86 -5.38 -1.77
CA TRP A 170 -4.63 -6.12 -0.80
C TRP A 170 -6.01 -5.49 -0.69
N ASN A 171 -7.05 -6.29 -0.90
CA ASN A 171 -8.43 -5.87 -0.76
C ASN A 171 -9.04 -6.54 0.45
N ASN A 172 -9.50 -5.75 1.39
CA ASN A 172 -10.31 -6.20 2.49
C ASN A 172 -11.77 -5.87 2.22
N HIS A 173 -12.51 -6.85 1.72
CA HIS A 173 -13.91 -6.67 1.35
C HIS A 173 -14.84 -6.72 2.56
N SER A 174 -14.50 -7.53 3.58
CA SER A 174 -15.25 -7.66 4.83
C SER A 174 -14.35 -8.23 5.92
N LEU A 175 -14.83 -8.26 7.18
CA LEU A 175 -14.12 -8.90 8.30
C LEU A 175 -13.75 -10.37 8.07
N LYS A 176 -14.38 -11.03 7.10
CA LYS A 176 -14.17 -12.47 6.81
C LYS A 176 -13.54 -12.72 5.44
N ARG A 177 -13.37 -11.71 4.60
CA ARG A 177 -12.89 -11.89 3.22
C ARG A 177 -11.88 -10.80 2.86
N SER A 178 -10.65 -11.22 2.71
CA SER A 178 -9.59 -10.44 2.09
C SER A 178 -8.97 -11.25 0.95
N TYR A 179 -8.47 -10.58 -0.06
CA TYR A 179 -7.72 -11.19 -1.15
C TYR A 179 -6.65 -10.25 -1.65
N THR A 180 -5.59 -10.80 -2.20
CA THR A 180 -4.55 -10.06 -2.87
C THR A 180 -4.71 -10.25 -4.38
N TYR A 181 -4.40 -9.20 -5.13
CA TYR A 181 -4.30 -9.28 -6.58
C TYR A 181 -3.19 -8.36 -7.07
N THR A 182 -2.70 -8.65 -8.25
CA THR A 182 -1.60 -7.92 -8.86
C THR A 182 -2.03 -7.41 -10.23
N THR A 183 -1.64 -6.18 -10.56
CA THR A 183 -1.86 -5.61 -11.89
C THR A 183 -0.52 -5.30 -12.53
N LEU A 184 -0.41 -5.54 -13.83
CA LEU A 184 0.68 -5.11 -14.68
C LEU A 184 0.18 -3.94 -15.53
N SER A 185 0.86 -2.81 -15.49
CA SER A 185 0.51 -1.62 -16.27
C SER A 185 1.73 -1.03 -16.98
N GLU A 186 1.48 -0.35 -18.08
CA GLU A 186 2.50 0.46 -18.75
C GLU A 186 2.68 1.77 -17.99
N LEU A 187 3.91 2.10 -17.57
CA LEU A 187 4.16 3.24 -16.69
C LEU A 187 3.84 4.59 -17.36
N LYS A 188 4.13 4.72 -18.66
CA LYS A 188 3.95 5.97 -19.39
C LYS A 188 2.47 6.34 -19.61
N THR A 189 1.64 5.36 -19.91
CA THR A 189 0.23 5.58 -20.27
C THR A 189 -0.73 5.28 -19.12
N GLY A 190 -0.28 4.55 -18.09
CA GLY A 190 -1.14 4.01 -17.05
C GLY A 190 -2.05 2.87 -17.49
N LYS A 191 -1.93 2.43 -18.77
CA LYS A 191 -2.77 1.35 -19.31
C LYS A 191 -2.49 0.04 -18.58
N VAL A 192 -3.53 -0.56 -18.03
CA VAL A 192 -3.47 -1.90 -17.43
C VAL A 192 -3.39 -2.95 -18.54
N LEU A 193 -2.34 -3.74 -18.53
CA LEU A 193 -2.10 -4.82 -19.50
C LEU A 193 -2.62 -6.15 -18.99
N LEU A 194 -2.51 -6.40 -17.68
CA LEU A 194 -2.96 -7.62 -17.03
C LEU A 194 -3.52 -7.30 -15.66
N SER A 195 -4.73 -7.75 -15.38
CA SER A 195 -5.35 -7.72 -14.05
C SER A 195 -5.37 -9.13 -13.46
N ASN A 196 -5.30 -9.22 -12.13
CA ASN A 196 -5.19 -10.49 -11.42
C ASN A 196 -4.01 -11.35 -11.87
N ALA A 197 -2.86 -10.70 -12.12
CA ALA A 197 -1.60 -11.39 -12.33
C ALA A 197 -1.35 -12.34 -11.15
N LYS A 198 -0.69 -13.47 -11.43
CA LYS A 198 -0.45 -14.52 -10.41
C LYS A 198 0.32 -13.96 -9.22
N GLU A 199 0.02 -14.49 -8.04
CA GLU A 199 0.77 -14.13 -6.83
C GLU A 199 2.26 -14.47 -6.98
N GLY A 200 3.10 -13.67 -6.33
CA GLY A 200 4.54 -13.90 -6.31
C GLY A 200 5.29 -13.50 -7.59
N MET A 201 4.61 -12.88 -8.57
CA MET A 201 5.31 -12.37 -9.74
C MET A 201 6.40 -11.36 -9.39
N ARG A 202 7.57 -11.52 -9.99
CA ARG A 202 8.76 -10.66 -9.83
C ARG A 202 9.39 -10.39 -11.18
N TRP A 203 10.16 -9.32 -11.27
CA TRP A 203 10.93 -9.00 -12.48
C TRP A 203 12.19 -9.85 -12.59
N MET A 204 12.45 -10.35 -13.77
CA MET A 204 13.79 -10.82 -14.15
C MET A 204 14.73 -9.61 -14.21
N PRO A 205 15.97 -9.72 -13.69
CA PRO A 205 16.84 -8.55 -13.51
C PRO A 205 17.36 -7.95 -14.82
N LYS A 206 17.40 -8.69 -15.94
CA LYS A 206 17.98 -8.26 -17.21
C LYS A 206 17.00 -8.32 -18.38
N SER A 207 16.24 -9.40 -18.50
CA SER A 207 15.38 -9.66 -19.66
C SER A 207 14.07 -8.87 -19.68
N ASN A 208 13.75 -8.12 -18.60
CA ASN A 208 12.49 -7.39 -18.42
C ASN A 208 11.23 -8.27 -18.47
N LYS A 209 11.37 -9.58 -18.36
CA LYS A 209 10.26 -10.51 -18.22
C LYS A 209 9.83 -10.57 -16.75
N LEU A 210 8.59 -10.91 -16.51
CA LEU A 210 8.11 -11.30 -15.19
C LEU A 210 8.35 -12.80 -15.01
N TYR A 211 8.57 -13.25 -13.80
CA TYR A 211 8.60 -14.67 -13.49
C TYR A 211 7.76 -14.98 -12.23
N TYR A 212 7.32 -16.20 -12.15
CA TYR A 212 6.67 -16.77 -10.98
C TYR A 212 6.97 -18.28 -10.91
N THR A 213 6.74 -18.88 -9.75
CA THR A 213 6.95 -20.29 -9.49
C THR A 213 5.64 -21.05 -9.42
N VAL A 214 5.63 -22.28 -9.89
CA VAL A 214 4.50 -23.20 -9.76
C VAL A 214 5.02 -24.49 -9.19
N GLN A 215 4.36 -25.00 -8.16
CA GLN A 215 4.71 -26.28 -7.56
C GLN A 215 4.52 -27.41 -8.57
N ALA A 216 5.54 -28.22 -8.76
CA ALA A 216 5.56 -29.39 -9.63
C ALA A 216 5.64 -30.67 -8.81
N ALA A 217 5.65 -31.84 -9.46
CA ALA A 217 5.78 -33.13 -8.80
C ALA A 217 7.11 -33.28 -8.05
N LYS A 218 8.18 -32.65 -8.57
CA LYS A 218 9.48 -32.50 -7.89
C LYS A 218 9.87 -31.02 -7.94
N GLY A 219 9.99 -30.37 -6.78
CA GLY A 219 10.39 -28.98 -6.70
C GLY A 219 9.38 -28.01 -7.33
N ASN A 220 9.88 -26.95 -7.89
CA ASN A 220 9.08 -25.87 -8.48
C ASN A 220 9.52 -25.59 -9.91
N ASP A 221 8.56 -25.33 -10.78
CA ASP A 221 8.82 -24.85 -12.13
C ASP A 221 8.84 -23.34 -12.15
N VAL A 222 9.77 -22.73 -12.88
CA VAL A 222 9.83 -21.29 -13.10
C VAL A 222 9.25 -20.96 -14.46
N ILE A 223 8.22 -20.13 -14.44
CA ILE A 223 7.52 -19.67 -15.62
C ILE A 223 7.79 -18.17 -15.78
N THR A 224 8.18 -17.76 -16.99
CA THR A 224 8.30 -16.35 -17.35
C THR A 224 7.10 -15.88 -18.14
N LEU A 225 6.75 -14.60 -17.97
CA LEU A 225 5.73 -13.88 -18.71
C LEU A 225 6.39 -12.67 -19.39
N ASP A 226 6.22 -12.56 -20.68
CA ASP A 226 6.62 -11.38 -21.43
C ASP A 226 5.56 -10.28 -21.27
N PRO A 227 5.90 -9.09 -20.74
CA PRO A 227 4.91 -8.04 -20.45
C PRO A 227 4.25 -7.43 -21.70
N LEU A 228 4.90 -7.53 -22.86
CA LEU A 228 4.39 -6.99 -24.13
C LEU A 228 3.42 -7.95 -24.80
N THR A 229 3.80 -9.22 -24.90
CA THR A 229 3.04 -10.26 -25.64
C THR A 229 2.10 -11.05 -24.75
N LEU A 230 2.28 -10.98 -23.43
CA LEU A 230 1.61 -11.78 -22.40
C LEU A 230 1.78 -13.30 -22.61
N LYS A 231 2.82 -13.71 -23.33
CA LYS A 231 3.15 -15.12 -23.50
C LYS A 231 3.90 -15.65 -22.29
N GLU A 232 3.49 -16.83 -21.87
CA GLU A 232 4.15 -17.59 -20.80
C GLU A 232 5.08 -18.65 -21.39
N GLU A 233 6.22 -18.85 -20.71
CA GLU A 233 7.22 -19.87 -21.08
C GLU A 233 7.83 -20.47 -19.81
N THR A 234 7.86 -21.80 -19.72
CA THR A 234 8.55 -22.50 -18.64
C THR A 234 10.03 -22.53 -18.94
N ILE A 235 10.83 -21.81 -18.15
CA ILE A 235 12.30 -21.70 -18.36
C ILE A 235 13.11 -22.66 -17.51
N LEU A 236 12.60 -23.06 -16.32
CA LEU A 236 13.23 -24.03 -15.43
C LEU A 236 12.20 -25.02 -14.90
N LYS A 237 12.61 -26.26 -14.68
CA LYS A 237 11.76 -27.30 -14.09
C LYS A 237 12.42 -27.91 -12.87
N GLY A 238 11.59 -28.14 -11.82
CA GLY A 238 11.99 -28.88 -10.66
C GLY A 238 13.08 -28.26 -9.82
N ILE A 239 13.15 -26.91 -9.74
CA ILE A 239 14.12 -26.26 -8.84
C ILE A 239 13.82 -26.59 -7.37
N PRO A 240 14.87 -26.69 -6.50
CA PRO A 240 14.68 -27.21 -5.14
C PRO A 240 13.79 -26.36 -4.26
N GLU A 241 13.82 -25.02 -4.44
CA GLU A 241 13.16 -24.05 -3.56
C GLU A 241 12.25 -23.12 -4.33
N GLU A 242 11.17 -22.69 -3.68
CA GLU A 242 10.21 -21.73 -4.22
C GLU A 242 10.76 -20.29 -4.24
N SER A 243 11.58 -19.94 -3.22
CA SER A 243 12.13 -18.61 -3.06
C SER A 243 13.62 -18.58 -3.37
N PHE A 244 13.99 -17.74 -4.34
CA PHE A 244 15.36 -17.56 -4.79
C PHE A 244 15.56 -16.14 -5.34
N THR A 245 16.83 -15.78 -5.54
CA THR A 245 17.25 -14.52 -6.14
C THR A 245 18.07 -14.82 -7.40
N TRP A 246 17.68 -14.24 -8.53
CA TRP A 246 18.44 -14.31 -9.75
C TRP A 246 19.71 -13.49 -9.66
N SER A 247 20.78 -13.99 -10.30
CA SER A 247 21.95 -13.18 -10.62
C SER A 247 21.57 -12.01 -11.54
N PRO A 248 22.29 -10.88 -11.51
CA PRO A 248 22.02 -9.76 -12.42
C PRO A 248 22.07 -10.14 -13.89
N ASN A 249 22.84 -11.17 -14.25
CA ASN A 249 22.99 -11.68 -15.63
C ASN A 249 22.00 -12.79 -15.99
N GLU A 250 21.20 -13.30 -15.03
CA GLU A 250 20.24 -14.40 -15.20
C GLU A 250 20.91 -15.77 -15.50
N ASP A 251 22.17 -15.92 -15.17
CA ASP A 251 22.98 -17.12 -15.44
C ASP A 251 22.99 -18.12 -14.27
N TYR A 252 22.68 -17.67 -13.07
CA TYR A 252 22.48 -18.52 -11.88
C TYR A 252 21.44 -17.92 -10.94
N LEU A 253 21.05 -18.70 -9.96
CA LEU A 253 20.21 -18.21 -8.85
C LEU A 253 20.79 -18.63 -7.50
N ILE A 254 20.53 -17.81 -6.48
CA ILE A 254 20.86 -18.09 -5.09
C ILE A 254 19.57 -18.42 -4.34
N TYR A 255 19.57 -19.53 -3.60
CA TYR A 255 18.46 -19.96 -2.78
C TYR A 255 18.90 -20.35 -1.37
N HIS A 256 17.96 -20.65 -0.47
CA HIS A 256 18.21 -20.85 0.95
C HIS A 256 17.83 -22.28 1.38
N PRO A 257 18.67 -23.30 1.15
CA PRO A 257 18.41 -24.61 1.72
C PRO A 257 18.45 -24.54 3.25
N SER A 258 17.54 -25.24 3.89
CA SER A 258 17.51 -25.33 5.34
C SER A 258 17.76 -26.75 5.81
N GLU A 259 18.54 -26.87 6.88
CA GLU A 259 18.74 -28.11 7.60
C GLU A 259 17.97 -28.07 8.91
N GLU A 260 17.06 -29.01 9.08
CA GLU A 260 16.40 -29.23 10.38
C GLU A 260 17.42 -29.84 11.35
N GLY A 261 17.38 -29.40 12.58
CA GLY A 261 18.19 -30.03 13.61
C GLY A 261 17.75 -31.49 13.87
N VAL A 262 18.57 -32.24 14.56
CA VAL A 262 18.25 -33.62 14.96
C VAL A 262 16.91 -33.62 15.69
N LYS A 263 15.93 -34.35 15.14
CA LYS A 263 14.66 -34.61 15.79
C LYS A 263 14.86 -35.74 16.82
N GLU A 264 14.58 -35.39 18.06
CA GLU A 264 14.57 -36.39 19.12
C GLU A 264 13.23 -37.12 19.11
N GLU A 265 13.28 -38.46 19.12
CA GLU A 265 12.09 -39.27 19.19
C GLU A 265 11.59 -39.39 20.65
N GLY A 266 10.28 -39.24 20.85
CA GLY A 266 9.64 -39.38 22.14
C GLY A 266 9.23 -38.08 22.83
N PRO A 267 8.65 -38.20 24.04
CA PRO A 267 8.08 -37.05 24.76
C PRO A 267 9.12 -36.18 25.46
N LEU A 268 10.37 -36.63 25.53
CA LEU A 268 11.45 -35.91 26.21
C LEU A 268 12.34 -35.24 25.16
N LYS A 269 12.62 -33.99 25.38
CA LYS A 269 13.56 -33.19 24.55
C LYS A 269 14.81 -32.88 25.36
N ARG A 270 15.99 -33.20 24.81
CA ARG A 270 17.25 -32.84 25.41
C ARG A 270 17.49 -31.33 25.23
N ILE A 271 17.68 -30.61 26.33
CA ILE A 271 18.04 -29.16 26.32
C ILE A 271 19.54 -29.09 26.52
N VAL A 272 20.25 -28.69 25.47
CA VAL A 272 21.72 -28.50 25.51
C VAL A 272 22.08 -27.05 25.74
N SER A 273 21.22 -26.13 25.26
CA SER A 273 21.42 -24.68 25.41
C SER A 273 20.10 -23.98 25.74
N PRO A 274 20.12 -22.75 26.24
CA PRO A 274 18.89 -21.96 26.44
C PRO A 274 18.05 -21.79 25.17
N ALA A 275 18.71 -21.73 24.01
CA ALA A 275 18.05 -21.62 22.71
C ALA A 275 17.15 -22.82 22.37
N ASP A 276 17.44 -24.02 22.89
CA ASP A 276 16.63 -25.21 22.66
C ASP A 276 15.19 -25.13 23.22
N ARG A 277 14.90 -24.12 24.03
CA ARG A 277 13.55 -23.80 24.50
C ARG A 277 12.68 -23.19 23.42
N ILE A 278 13.31 -22.63 22.37
CA ILE A 278 12.63 -21.99 21.23
C ILE A 278 12.41 -23.05 20.16
N PRO A 279 11.17 -23.26 19.68
CA PRO A 279 10.91 -24.16 18.57
C PRO A 279 11.74 -23.78 17.33
N GLY A 280 12.38 -24.75 16.70
CA GLY A 280 13.20 -24.53 15.51
C GLY A 280 14.58 -23.92 15.76
N SER A 281 15.03 -23.77 17.03
CA SER A 281 16.34 -23.21 17.39
C SER A 281 17.54 -23.93 16.73
N ARG A 282 17.37 -25.21 16.38
CA ARG A 282 18.40 -26.02 15.72
C ARG A 282 18.35 -25.97 14.20
N ARG A 283 17.30 -25.37 13.64
CA ARG A 283 17.18 -25.18 12.19
C ARG A 283 18.22 -24.16 11.72
N ARG A 284 18.90 -24.47 10.63
CA ARG A 284 19.89 -23.60 9.99
C ARG A 284 19.55 -23.40 8.53
N SER A 285 19.61 -22.18 8.06
CA SER A 285 19.47 -21.83 6.66
C SER A 285 20.84 -21.45 6.11
N PHE A 286 21.13 -21.92 4.91
CA PHE A 286 22.38 -21.68 4.23
C PHE A 286 22.13 -21.02 2.87
N LEU A 287 23.18 -20.64 2.18
CA LEU A 287 23.12 -20.18 0.80
C LEU A 287 23.63 -21.25 -0.13
N ALA A 288 22.94 -21.47 -1.23
CA ALA A 288 23.37 -22.33 -2.32
C ALA A 288 23.16 -21.61 -3.66
N LYS A 289 24.08 -21.87 -4.58
CA LYS A 289 24.03 -21.41 -5.97
C LYS A 289 23.50 -22.55 -6.83
N TYR A 290 22.49 -22.28 -7.65
CA TYR A 290 21.95 -23.20 -8.63
C TYR A 290 22.29 -22.69 -10.03
N ASN A 291 22.85 -23.54 -10.83
CA ASN A 291 23.16 -23.26 -12.25
C ASN A 291 22.02 -23.82 -13.12
N PRO A 292 21.23 -22.95 -13.78
CA PRO A 292 20.13 -23.39 -14.63
C PRO A 292 20.54 -24.25 -15.83
N ALA A 293 21.73 -24.00 -16.38
CA ALA A 293 22.21 -24.72 -17.58
C ALA A 293 22.62 -26.17 -17.28
N THR A 294 23.12 -26.44 -16.07
CA THR A 294 23.60 -27.77 -15.66
C THR A 294 22.70 -28.49 -14.70
N GLY A 295 21.80 -27.76 -14.04
CA GLY A 295 20.97 -28.28 -12.95
C GLY A 295 21.73 -28.57 -11.64
N ILE A 296 22.99 -28.12 -11.53
CA ILE A 296 23.85 -28.37 -10.39
C ILE A 296 23.61 -27.28 -9.31
N SER A 297 23.48 -27.78 -8.07
CA SER A 297 23.46 -26.92 -6.88
C SER A 297 24.78 -27.03 -6.12
N GLU A 298 25.33 -25.90 -5.76
CA GLU A 298 26.56 -25.78 -4.97
C GLU A 298 26.28 -25.01 -3.69
N ARG A 299 26.59 -25.60 -2.55
CA ARG A 299 26.44 -24.95 -1.26
C ARG A 299 27.56 -23.94 -1.05
N LEU A 300 27.24 -22.70 -0.74
CA LEU A 300 28.17 -21.58 -0.61
C LEU A 300 28.55 -21.30 0.85
N THR A 301 27.63 -21.53 1.80
CA THR A 301 27.86 -21.20 3.21
C THR A 301 27.68 -22.42 4.10
N PHE A 302 28.45 -22.44 5.18
CA PHE A 302 28.54 -23.53 6.13
C PHE A 302 28.61 -22.97 7.56
N GLY A 303 28.51 -23.81 8.56
CA GLY A 303 28.74 -23.43 9.96
C GLY A 303 27.51 -23.56 10.85
N ASN A 304 27.61 -22.94 12.04
CA ASN A 304 26.63 -23.12 13.11
C ASN A 304 25.54 -22.04 13.14
N HIS A 305 25.63 -21.04 12.27
CA HIS A 305 24.66 -19.93 12.20
C HIS A 305 23.98 -19.94 10.86
N SER A 306 22.70 -19.55 10.88
CA SER A 306 21.98 -19.29 9.64
C SER A 306 22.61 -18.14 8.88
N THR A 307 22.61 -18.24 7.55
CA THR A 307 23.13 -17.22 6.64
C THR A 307 22.00 -16.66 5.78
N TYR A 308 22.03 -15.36 5.53
CA TYR A 308 20.99 -14.62 4.82
C TYR A 308 21.62 -13.81 3.70
N LEU A 309 21.15 -14.00 2.48
CA LEU A 309 21.59 -13.20 1.34
C LEU A 309 21.14 -11.74 1.53
N ASN A 310 22.07 -10.82 1.43
CA ASN A 310 21.79 -9.39 1.42
C ASN A 310 21.68 -8.87 -0.02
N ASP A 311 22.70 -9.15 -0.86
CA ASP A 311 22.70 -8.69 -2.25
C ASP A 311 23.69 -9.52 -3.09
N ILE A 312 23.59 -9.37 -4.43
CA ILE A 312 24.52 -9.90 -5.42
C ILE A 312 25.17 -8.72 -6.12
N SER A 313 26.49 -8.73 -6.29
CA SER A 313 27.20 -7.65 -6.97
C SER A 313 26.69 -7.46 -8.42
N PRO A 314 26.72 -6.23 -8.96
CA PRO A 314 26.21 -5.94 -10.30
C PRO A 314 26.87 -6.75 -11.42
N ASP A 315 28.12 -7.16 -11.23
CA ASP A 315 28.85 -8.04 -12.16
C ASP A 315 28.56 -9.54 -11.95
N GLY A 316 27.79 -9.89 -10.91
CA GLY A 316 27.43 -11.27 -10.59
C GLY A 316 28.55 -12.11 -9.98
N LYS A 317 29.69 -11.53 -9.59
CA LYS A 317 30.86 -12.28 -9.10
C LYS A 317 30.90 -12.43 -7.59
N TYR A 318 30.23 -11.57 -6.85
CA TYR A 318 30.22 -11.55 -5.40
C TYR A 318 28.81 -11.60 -4.84
N ILE A 319 28.67 -12.20 -3.68
CA ILE A 319 27.46 -12.09 -2.85
C ILE A 319 27.81 -11.44 -1.52
N LEU A 320 26.88 -10.65 -1.02
CA LEU A 320 26.84 -10.20 0.38
C LEU A 320 25.92 -11.10 1.17
N TYR A 321 26.41 -11.62 2.29
CA TYR A 321 25.55 -12.35 3.22
C TYR A 321 25.83 -11.97 4.66
N SER A 322 24.82 -12.08 5.47
CA SER A 322 24.91 -11.85 6.91
C SER A 322 24.64 -13.13 7.69
N THR A 323 25.21 -13.16 8.90
CA THR A 323 24.85 -14.12 9.93
C THR A 323 24.34 -13.37 11.13
N SER A 324 23.53 -14.04 11.95
CA SER A 324 23.10 -13.52 13.24
C SER A 324 23.32 -14.55 14.32
N LYS A 325 23.86 -14.11 15.44
CA LYS A 325 23.98 -14.93 16.66
C LYS A 325 23.30 -14.26 17.83
N GLU A 326 22.75 -15.05 18.75
CA GLU A 326 22.12 -14.53 19.94
C GLU A 326 23.15 -14.06 20.97
N ASN A 327 22.88 -12.92 21.60
CA ASN A 327 23.59 -12.41 22.77
C ASN A 327 22.57 -12.06 23.85
N ILE A 328 22.22 -13.05 24.68
CA ILE A 328 21.15 -12.91 25.68
C ILE A 328 21.53 -12.06 26.88
N THR A 329 22.78 -11.68 27.02
CA THR A 329 23.31 -10.94 28.20
C THR A 329 23.11 -9.44 28.08
N GLU A 330 23.01 -8.93 26.85
CA GLU A 330 22.91 -7.48 26.58
C GLU A 330 21.96 -7.19 25.42
N ARG A 331 21.27 -6.07 25.50
CA ARG A 331 20.43 -5.57 24.38
C ARG A 331 21.25 -4.74 23.39
N PRO A 332 20.92 -4.84 22.08
CA PRO A 332 20.03 -5.82 21.41
C PRO A 332 20.53 -7.26 21.59
N PHE A 333 19.58 -8.22 21.69
CA PHE A 333 19.92 -9.63 21.93
C PHE A 333 20.45 -10.37 20.70
N SER A 334 20.78 -9.64 19.64
CA SER A 334 21.28 -10.19 18.38
C SER A 334 22.52 -9.44 17.94
N LEU A 335 23.51 -10.18 17.50
CA LEU A 335 24.74 -9.67 16.89
C LEU A 335 24.76 -10.10 15.44
N SER A 336 24.96 -9.14 14.53
CA SER A 336 25.01 -9.37 13.11
C SER A 336 26.43 -9.25 12.57
N SER A 337 26.81 -10.13 11.67
CA SER A 337 28.08 -10.06 10.95
C SER A 337 27.82 -10.07 9.44
N LEU A 338 28.57 -9.29 8.69
CA LEU A 338 28.45 -9.16 7.23
C LEU A 338 29.71 -9.63 6.55
N TYR A 339 29.52 -10.43 5.50
CA TYR A 339 30.58 -11.04 4.73
C TYR A 339 30.33 -10.82 3.23
N GLN A 340 31.44 -10.82 2.47
CA GLN A 340 31.44 -10.86 1.01
C GLN A 340 32.14 -12.15 0.55
N VAL A 341 31.52 -12.88 -0.39
CA VAL A 341 32.11 -14.10 -0.98
C VAL A 341 32.31 -13.89 -2.46
N ASN A 342 33.48 -14.21 -2.94
CA ASN A 342 33.75 -14.37 -4.36
C ASN A 342 33.24 -15.73 -4.84
N LEU A 343 32.34 -15.75 -5.81
CA LEU A 343 31.67 -16.98 -6.31
C LEU A 343 32.54 -17.87 -7.19
N GLU A 344 33.69 -17.38 -7.66
CA GLU A 344 34.65 -18.16 -8.45
C GLU A 344 35.66 -18.84 -7.54
N THR A 345 36.23 -18.08 -6.58
CA THR A 345 37.34 -18.57 -5.73
C THR A 345 36.84 -19.07 -4.38
N LEU A 346 35.60 -18.80 -4.01
CA LEU A 346 35.00 -19.05 -2.71
C LEU A 346 35.72 -18.33 -1.54
N ALA A 347 36.59 -17.36 -1.88
CA ALA A 347 37.24 -16.54 -0.86
C ALA A 347 36.21 -15.67 -0.14
N VAL A 348 36.29 -15.69 1.19
CA VAL A 348 35.41 -14.93 2.09
C VAL A 348 36.16 -13.73 2.63
N ASP A 349 35.57 -12.57 2.46
CA ASP A 349 36.03 -11.32 3.04
C ASP A 349 35.05 -10.87 4.13
N THR A 350 35.57 -10.55 5.31
CA THR A 350 34.79 -10.11 6.47
C THR A 350 34.68 -8.61 6.48
N LEU A 351 33.44 -8.10 6.35
CA LEU A 351 33.17 -6.65 6.34
C LEU A 351 32.91 -6.13 7.74
N PHE A 352 32.07 -6.83 8.50
CA PHE A 352 31.73 -6.50 9.90
C PHE A 352 31.59 -7.76 10.73
N ILE A 353 31.94 -7.66 11.99
CA ILE A 353 31.75 -8.74 12.97
C ILE A 353 30.98 -8.16 14.15
N ASP A 354 29.91 -8.87 14.54
CA ASP A 354 29.21 -8.68 15.81
C ASP A 354 28.67 -7.25 16.03
N ASP A 355 28.25 -6.57 14.95
CA ASP A 355 27.54 -5.30 15.08
C ASP A 355 26.09 -5.56 15.55
N ARG A 356 25.65 -4.83 16.56
CA ARG A 356 24.32 -5.00 17.19
C ARG A 356 23.23 -4.25 16.47
N PHE A 357 23.57 -3.27 15.69
CA PHE A 357 22.67 -2.24 15.18
C PHE A 357 22.64 -2.16 13.66
N MET A 358 23.47 -2.95 13.00
CA MET A 358 23.51 -3.06 11.55
C MET A 358 22.20 -3.71 11.04
N GLY A 359 21.63 -3.12 9.98
CA GLY A 359 20.48 -3.64 9.25
C GLY A 359 20.88 -4.36 7.96
N SER A 360 20.42 -3.85 6.82
CA SER A 360 20.69 -4.42 5.48
C SER A 360 21.91 -3.81 4.82
N ALA A 361 22.43 -4.51 3.81
CA ALA A 361 23.51 -4.07 2.95
C ALA A 361 23.17 -4.34 1.48
N SER A 362 23.50 -3.41 0.56
CA SER A 362 23.34 -3.59 -0.86
C SER A 362 24.47 -2.90 -1.63
N TYR A 363 24.83 -3.44 -2.79
CA TYR A 363 25.86 -2.85 -3.65
C TYR A 363 25.37 -1.58 -4.35
N SER A 364 26.27 -0.63 -4.54
CA SER A 364 26.09 0.43 -5.53
C SER A 364 26.02 -0.14 -6.94
N PRO A 365 25.42 0.56 -7.91
CA PRO A 365 25.32 0.09 -9.29
C PRO A 365 26.68 -0.19 -9.97
N ASP A 366 27.76 0.47 -9.53
CA ASP A 366 29.11 0.25 -10.02
C ASP A 366 29.88 -0.81 -9.22
N GLY A 367 29.27 -1.37 -8.17
CA GLY A 367 29.87 -2.42 -7.33
C GLY A 367 31.01 -1.97 -6.41
N LYS A 368 31.29 -0.66 -6.30
CA LYS A 368 32.43 -0.16 -5.53
C LYS A 368 32.09 0.23 -4.12
N GLN A 369 30.84 0.49 -3.84
CA GLN A 369 30.35 0.93 -2.55
C GLN A 369 29.20 0.05 -2.07
N LEU A 370 28.92 0.10 -0.79
CA LEU A 370 27.73 -0.46 -0.18
C LEU A 370 26.86 0.63 0.39
N LEU A 371 25.56 0.54 0.13
CA LEU A 371 24.54 1.20 0.91
C LEU A 371 24.21 0.31 2.10
N LEU A 372 24.44 0.80 3.30
CA LEU A 372 24.17 0.12 4.55
C LEU A 372 23.01 0.82 5.24
N THR A 373 22.20 0.06 5.95
CA THR A 373 21.21 0.59 6.89
C THR A 373 21.57 0.15 8.30
N GLY A 374 21.15 0.94 9.27
CA GLY A 374 21.37 0.62 10.67
C GLY A 374 20.83 1.71 11.58
N SER A 375 20.79 1.46 12.89
CA SER A 375 20.47 2.51 13.83
C SER A 375 21.64 3.50 13.94
N PRO A 376 21.44 4.68 14.57
CA PRO A 376 22.54 5.60 14.82
C PRO A 376 23.72 5.01 15.62
N GLU A 377 23.49 3.92 16.37
CA GLU A 377 24.50 3.18 17.12
C GLU A 377 25.34 2.22 16.27
N ALA A 378 24.94 1.93 15.04
CA ALA A 378 25.66 1.03 14.14
C ALA A 378 27.06 1.56 13.81
N PHE A 379 27.94 0.65 13.47
CA PHE A 379 29.31 0.96 13.02
C PHE A 379 30.10 1.81 14.02
N GLY A 380 29.98 1.50 15.33
CA GLY A 380 30.65 2.24 16.39
C GLY A 380 29.99 3.57 16.77
N GLY A 381 28.73 3.77 16.39
CA GLY A 381 27.94 4.95 16.75
C GLY A 381 28.22 6.19 15.91
N ILE A 382 28.78 6.03 14.71
CA ILE A 382 29.11 7.16 13.81
C ILE A 382 27.88 7.96 13.36
N GLY A 383 26.68 7.35 13.42
CA GLY A 383 25.41 7.99 13.09
C GLY A 383 24.82 8.86 14.19
N LYS A 384 25.38 8.88 15.40
CA LYS A 384 24.85 9.65 16.51
C LYS A 384 24.95 11.15 16.28
N ASN A 385 23.87 11.87 16.55
CA ASN A 385 23.77 13.32 16.48
C ASN A 385 23.33 13.95 17.82
N CYS A 386 23.26 13.15 18.89
CA CYS A 386 22.77 13.54 20.21
C CYS A 386 23.90 13.81 21.22
N GLY A 387 25.17 13.92 20.78
CA GLY A 387 26.32 14.08 21.63
C GLY A 387 26.48 12.88 22.59
N ASN A 388 26.60 13.14 23.88
CA ASN A 388 26.78 12.10 24.92
C ASN A 388 25.43 11.57 25.46
N HIS A 389 24.31 12.03 24.94
CA HIS A 389 23.02 11.53 25.39
C HIS A 389 22.68 10.17 24.75
N PRO A 390 22.04 9.26 25.51
CA PRO A 390 21.58 8.01 24.97
C PRO A 390 20.55 8.26 23.85
N ILE A 391 20.52 7.39 22.83
CA ILE A 391 19.50 7.41 21.80
C ILE A 391 18.20 6.91 22.43
N ALA A 392 17.12 7.66 22.25
CA ALA A 392 15.82 7.32 22.82
C ALA A 392 15.18 6.09 22.16
N ASN A 393 15.59 5.74 20.94
CA ASN A 393 14.96 4.69 20.12
C ASN A 393 15.97 4.01 19.20
N ASP A 394 16.26 2.74 19.46
CA ASP A 394 17.14 1.91 18.65
C ASP A 394 16.52 1.51 17.29
N PHE A 395 15.24 1.83 17.07
CA PHE A 395 14.53 1.55 15.81
C PHE A 395 14.64 2.68 14.79
N ASP A 396 15.24 3.81 15.13
CA ASP A 396 15.54 4.85 14.16
C ASP A 396 16.53 4.29 13.15
N SER A 397 16.16 4.25 11.89
CA SER A 397 17.01 3.73 10.82
C SER A 397 17.70 4.86 10.10
N GLN A 398 19.01 4.73 9.94
CA GLN A 398 19.85 5.62 9.14
C GLN A 398 20.47 4.89 7.97
N ALA A 399 20.89 5.65 6.98
CA ALA A 399 21.64 5.17 5.83
C ALA A 399 23.09 5.60 5.90
N TYR A 400 23.94 4.69 5.45
CA TYR A 400 25.40 4.85 5.43
C TYR A 400 25.92 4.40 4.08
N ILE A 401 27.02 5.01 3.61
CA ILE A 401 27.76 4.53 2.44
C ILE A 401 29.13 4.04 2.93
N MET A 402 29.48 2.84 2.49
CA MET A 402 30.80 2.26 2.74
C MET A 402 31.55 2.09 1.42
N ASP A 403 32.74 2.60 1.33
CA ASP A 403 33.67 2.31 0.25
C ASP A 403 34.34 0.95 0.47
N LEU A 404 34.21 0.04 -0.49
CA LEU A 404 34.69 -1.34 -0.37
C LEU A 404 36.22 -1.45 -0.38
N THR A 405 36.91 -0.48 -0.97
CA THR A 405 38.38 -0.48 -1.06
C THR A 405 39.01 0.06 0.23
N THR A 406 38.52 1.21 0.69
CA THR A 406 39.08 1.90 1.88
C THR A 406 38.45 1.46 3.17
N ARG A 407 37.29 0.80 3.12
CA ARG A 407 36.44 0.45 4.29
C ARG A 407 35.91 1.67 5.06
N HIS A 408 36.04 2.86 4.49
CA HIS A 408 35.49 4.07 5.08
C HIS A 408 33.97 4.06 5.04
N ILE A 409 33.33 4.46 6.16
CA ILE A 409 31.87 4.52 6.29
C ILE A 409 31.47 5.96 6.57
N GLU A 410 30.51 6.47 5.80
CA GLU A 410 29.95 7.79 5.95
C GLU A 410 28.45 7.72 6.26
N PRO A 411 27.96 8.34 7.37
CA PRO A 411 26.54 8.42 7.68
C PRO A 411 25.87 9.52 6.86
N ILE A 412 25.05 9.17 5.87
CA ILE A 412 24.45 10.14 4.93
C ILE A 412 23.15 10.77 5.43
N THR A 413 22.50 10.19 6.43
CA THR A 413 21.24 10.69 6.98
C THR A 413 21.33 11.22 8.41
N LYS A 414 22.52 11.33 8.97
CA LYS A 414 22.80 11.74 10.35
C LYS A 414 22.16 13.07 10.75
N THR A 415 22.08 14.02 9.82
CA THR A 415 21.58 15.37 10.05
C THR A 415 20.08 15.53 9.78
N LEU A 416 19.43 14.50 9.26
CA LEU A 416 18.00 14.57 8.95
C LEU A 416 17.16 14.39 10.23
N PRO A 417 16.19 15.28 10.47
CA PRO A 417 15.29 15.12 11.60
C PRO A 417 14.39 13.91 11.36
N ARG A 418 14.51 12.89 12.22
CA ARG A 418 13.65 11.70 12.30
C ARG A 418 13.08 11.23 10.94
N LEU A 419 13.88 10.52 10.17
CA LEU A 419 13.40 9.80 9.02
C LEU A 419 13.41 8.30 9.34
N SER A 420 12.21 7.69 9.42
CA SER A 420 12.09 6.26 9.24
C SER A 420 12.28 5.98 7.75
N ILE A 421 13.49 5.66 7.34
CA ILE A 421 13.80 5.39 5.93
C ILE A 421 13.39 3.95 5.66
N LEU A 422 12.21 3.77 5.09
CA LEU A 422 11.78 2.51 4.49
C LEU A 422 12.45 2.39 3.10
N PHE A 423 13.59 1.76 3.04
CA PHE A 423 14.16 1.30 1.77
C PHE A 423 13.47 0.00 1.35
N ASN A 424 12.36 0.10 0.64
CA ASN A 424 11.80 -1.04 -0.07
C ASN A 424 12.47 -1.16 -1.43
N GLY A 425 13.46 -2.06 -1.51
CA GLY A 425 13.85 -2.78 -2.72
C GLY A 425 14.14 -2.04 -4.04
N THR A 426 14.25 -0.72 -4.05
CA THR A 426 14.54 0.03 -5.27
C THR A 426 16.04 0.30 -5.33
N LYS A 427 16.72 -0.18 -6.39
CA LYS A 427 18.11 0.19 -6.67
C LYS A 427 18.18 1.70 -6.87
N VAL A 428 18.86 2.39 -5.98
CA VAL A 428 19.14 3.82 -6.11
C VAL A 428 20.19 3.97 -7.18
N THR A 429 19.83 4.54 -8.35
CA THR A 429 20.76 4.87 -9.40
C THR A 429 21.54 6.13 -9.01
N ALA A 430 22.79 6.01 -8.61
CA ALA A 430 23.68 7.14 -8.41
C ALA A 430 24.09 7.69 -9.80
N ALA A 431 23.61 8.88 -10.14
CA ALA A 431 24.16 9.62 -11.29
C ALA A 431 25.52 10.20 -10.87
N SER A 432 26.57 9.81 -11.60
CA SER A 432 27.94 10.29 -11.40
C SER A 432 28.05 11.77 -11.73
N THR A 433 28.51 12.58 -10.82
CA THR A 433 29.64 13.51 -10.93
C THR A 433 29.65 14.48 -9.75
N SER A 434 30.79 14.54 -9.04
CA SER A 434 31.18 15.55 -8.05
C SER A 434 30.13 15.93 -6.98
N ILE A 435 30.27 15.33 -5.80
CA ILE A 435 29.40 15.39 -4.64
C ILE A 435 28.03 14.79 -4.96
N PRO A 436 27.74 13.56 -4.54
CA PRO A 436 26.46 12.95 -4.86
C PRO A 436 25.38 13.60 -4.02
N THR A 437 24.67 14.55 -4.61
CA THR A 437 23.35 14.93 -4.13
C THR A 437 22.46 13.76 -4.45
N MET A 438 22.28 12.87 -3.46
CA MET A 438 21.36 11.76 -3.56
C MET A 438 19.95 12.35 -3.74
N LYS A 439 19.45 12.38 -4.98
CA LYS A 439 18.03 12.63 -5.20
C LYS A 439 17.28 11.39 -4.74
N ILE A 440 16.79 11.43 -3.52
CA ILE A 440 15.77 10.51 -3.05
C ILE A 440 14.56 10.78 -3.94
N ALA A 441 14.19 9.82 -4.78
CA ALA A 441 12.93 9.89 -5.49
C ALA A 441 11.82 9.86 -4.45
N GLU A 442 11.19 11.01 -4.19
CA GLU A 442 9.99 11.10 -3.39
C GLU A 442 8.89 10.31 -4.09
N THR A 443 8.61 9.13 -3.59
CA THR A 443 7.38 8.43 -3.90
C THR A 443 6.27 9.09 -3.10
N SER A 444 5.41 9.80 -3.84
CA SER A 444 4.10 10.35 -3.41
C SER A 444 4.11 11.23 -2.17
N THR A 445 4.36 12.51 -2.41
CA THR A 445 4.04 13.59 -1.48
C THR A 445 2.52 13.69 -1.33
N VAL A 446 2.00 13.16 -0.24
CA VAL A 446 0.70 13.61 0.26
C VAL A 446 0.93 15.02 0.80
N THR A 447 0.55 16.03 0.04
CA THR A 447 0.58 17.43 0.46
C THR A 447 -0.46 17.60 1.57
N LEU A 448 -0.01 17.58 2.82
CA LEU A 448 -0.84 18.02 3.94
C LEU A 448 -1.05 19.54 3.81
N PRO A 449 -2.28 20.05 3.93
CA PRO A 449 -2.52 21.49 3.89
C PRO A 449 -1.82 22.17 5.07
N LYS A 450 -1.10 23.25 4.77
CA LYS A 450 -0.46 24.13 5.77
C LYS A 450 -1.48 24.53 6.83
N GLN A 451 -1.25 24.14 8.08
CA GLN A 451 -1.95 24.69 9.23
C GLN A 451 -1.72 26.22 9.24
N ARG A 452 -2.78 26.98 9.04
CA ARG A 452 -2.80 28.41 9.37
C ARG A 452 -2.70 28.53 10.89
N SER A 453 -1.62 29.12 11.36
CA SER A 453 -1.49 29.57 12.75
C SER A 453 -2.59 30.56 13.07
N LEU A 454 -3.51 30.20 13.95
CA LEU A 454 -4.35 31.17 14.66
C LEU A 454 -3.42 31.91 15.65
N ARG A 455 -3.14 33.16 15.36
CA ARG A 455 -2.70 34.12 16.37
C ARG A 455 -3.94 34.65 17.07
N SER A 456 -3.88 34.58 18.38
CA SER A 456 -4.66 35.21 19.45
C SER A 456 -5.81 36.14 19.02
#